data_099da43aad55f6782a701b8de5117446
#
_entry.id   099da43aad55f6782a701b8de5117446
#
_cell.length_a   1.000
_cell.length_b   1.000
_cell.length_c   1.000
_cell.angle_alpha   90.00
_cell.angle_beta   90.00
_cell.angle_gamma   90.00
#
_symmetry.space_group_name_H-M   'P 1'
#
loop_
_entity.id
_entity.type
_entity.pdbx_description
1 polymer ?
#
loop_
_entity_poly.entity_id
_entity_poly.type
_entity_poly.pdbx_seq_one_letter_code
_entity_poly.pdbx_strand_id
1 'polypeptide(L)'
;MDEHRKNVLLVNDLPCYGKVALNAVGPVLSAMGFELYRLPTAIFSNTLNYDFAEAADMTEYMRRALAAWQTRGVSFSGVCTGYLHTPQQAELILSLLQRQTSAFVMVDPVMADGGAFYRGLGESTAQAMRTLAAH
;
A
#
# COMPACT_ATOMS: atom_id res chain seq x y z
N MET A 1 -11.21 -16.53 -21.40
CA MET A 1 -10.60 -15.63 -20.41
C MET A 1 -11.66 -15.32 -19.37
N ASP A 2 -11.37 -15.63 -18.10
CA ASP A 2 -12.32 -15.42 -17.01
C ASP A 2 -12.60 -13.92 -16.82
N GLU A 3 -13.76 -13.45 -17.27
CA GLU A 3 -14.21 -12.05 -17.18
C GLU A 3 -14.47 -11.58 -15.73
N HIS A 4 -14.15 -12.40 -14.73
CA HIS A 4 -14.51 -12.14 -13.33
C HIS A 4 -13.33 -12.13 -12.35
N ARG A 5 -12.09 -12.22 -12.80
CA ARG A 5 -10.95 -12.08 -11.89
C ARG A 5 -10.81 -10.61 -11.46
N LYS A 6 -11.22 -10.37 -10.24
CA LYS A 6 -11.12 -9.03 -9.63
C LYS A 6 -9.68 -8.80 -9.17
N ASN A 7 -8.92 -8.08 -9.95
CA ASN A 7 -7.58 -7.63 -9.57
C ASN A 7 -7.68 -6.61 -8.45
N VAL A 8 -7.01 -6.86 -7.35
CA VAL A 8 -6.92 -5.92 -6.22
C VAL A 8 -5.47 -5.52 -6.02
N LEU A 9 -5.22 -4.22 -5.95
CA LEU A 9 -3.93 -3.67 -5.58
C LEU A 9 -3.87 -3.48 -4.06
N LEU A 10 -2.87 -4.11 -3.43
CA LEU A 10 -2.55 -3.94 -2.01
C LEU A 10 -1.29 -3.09 -1.88
N VAL A 11 -1.42 -1.92 -1.25
CA VAL A 11 -0.33 -0.97 -1.02
C VAL A 11 -0.08 -0.91 0.49
N ASN A 12 0.97 -1.55 0.96
CA ASN A 12 1.27 -1.63 2.40
C ASN A 12 2.74 -2.03 2.60
N ASP A 13 3.22 -1.98 3.83
CA ASP A 13 4.56 -2.48 4.16
C ASP A 13 4.64 -4.01 4.13
N LEU A 14 5.86 -4.48 3.98
CA LEU A 14 6.21 -5.91 4.01
C LEU A 14 7.24 -6.17 5.12
N PRO A 15 6.82 -6.58 6.31
CA PRO A 15 7.75 -7.03 7.34
C PRO A 15 8.27 -8.43 7.00
N CYS A 16 9.59 -8.62 7.08
CA CYS A 16 10.21 -9.92 6.88
C CYS A 16 9.88 -10.91 8.01
N TYR A 17 9.59 -10.41 9.18
CA TYR A 17 9.09 -11.16 10.33
C TYR A 17 7.82 -10.53 10.89
N GLY A 18 6.79 -11.34 11.07
CA GLY A 18 5.50 -10.93 11.62
C GLY A 18 4.33 -11.16 10.65
N LYS A 19 3.13 -11.28 11.20
CA LYS A 19 1.89 -11.57 10.45
C LYS A 19 0.98 -10.34 10.42
N VAL A 20 1.50 -9.25 9.86
CA VAL A 20 0.78 -7.98 9.72
C VAL A 20 0.95 -7.46 8.29
N ALA A 21 0.27 -6.38 7.94
CA ALA A 21 0.35 -5.69 6.67
C ALA A 21 0.18 -6.64 5.47
N LEU A 22 1.07 -6.63 4.47
CA LEU A 22 0.95 -7.51 3.30
C LEU A 22 0.94 -9.00 3.67
N ASN A 23 1.64 -9.38 4.76
CA ASN A 23 1.68 -10.77 5.23
C ASN A 23 0.36 -11.26 5.83
N ALA A 24 -0.50 -10.36 6.29
CA ALA A 24 -1.82 -10.69 6.82
C ALA A 24 -2.91 -10.56 5.74
N VAL A 25 -3.00 -9.41 5.10
CA VAL A 25 -4.08 -9.09 4.16
C VAL A 25 -3.97 -9.91 2.88
N GLY A 26 -2.75 -10.11 2.38
CA GLY A 26 -2.51 -10.84 1.14
C GLY A 26 -3.08 -12.27 1.14
N PRO A 27 -2.70 -13.12 2.10
CA PRO A 27 -3.24 -14.48 2.20
C PRO A 27 -4.76 -14.54 2.37
N VAL A 28 -5.34 -13.63 3.15
CA VAL A 28 -6.79 -13.58 3.38
C VAL A 28 -7.54 -13.29 2.08
N LEU A 29 -7.17 -12.24 1.37
CA LEU A 29 -7.83 -11.88 0.11
C LEU A 29 -7.58 -12.92 -0.98
N SER A 30 -6.40 -13.53 -1.02
CA SER A 30 -6.11 -14.66 -1.92
C SER A 30 -7.04 -15.85 -1.66
N ALA A 31 -7.24 -16.20 -0.39
CA ALA A 31 -8.17 -17.27 0.00
C ALA A 31 -9.64 -16.94 -0.34
N MET A 32 -10.00 -15.66 -0.40
CA MET A 32 -11.30 -15.18 -0.86
C MET A 32 -11.46 -15.17 -2.39
N GLY A 33 -10.43 -15.57 -3.15
CA GLY A 33 -10.49 -15.68 -4.61
C GLY A 33 -10.11 -14.41 -5.38
N PHE A 34 -9.52 -13.41 -4.72
CA PHE A 34 -9.01 -12.21 -5.42
C PHE A 34 -7.63 -12.48 -6.04
N GLU A 35 -7.41 -11.92 -7.23
CA GLU A 35 -6.07 -11.83 -7.82
C GLU A 35 -5.38 -10.58 -7.27
N LEU A 36 -4.18 -10.73 -6.71
CA LEU A 36 -3.54 -9.67 -5.95
C LEU A 36 -2.28 -9.15 -6.63
N TYR A 37 -2.25 -7.84 -6.80
CA TYR A 37 -1.03 -7.07 -7.02
C TYR A 37 -0.56 -6.53 -5.69
N ARG A 38 0.64 -6.88 -5.26
CA ARG A 38 1.21 -6.41 -3.99
C ARG A 38 2.27 -5.37 -4.27
N LEU A 39 2.10 -4.19 -3.69
CA LEU A 39 3.02 -3.06 -3.85
C LEU A 39 3.59 -2.70 -2.49
N PRO A 40 4.78 -3.20 -2.15
CA PRO A 40 5.40 -2.87 -0.86
C PRO A 40 5.82 -1.40 -0.84
N THR A 41 5.45 -0.70 0.24
CA THR A 41 5.83 0.69 0.50
C THR A 41 7.18 0.78 1.21
N ALA A 42 7.45 -0.17 2.07
CA ALA A 42 8.74 -0.40 2.71
C ALA A 42 8.90 -1.89 2.98
N ILE A 43 10.14 -2.35 3.02
CA ILE A 43 10.48 -3.67 3.55
C ILE A 43 11.13 -3.45 4.90
N PHE A 44 10.58 -4.10 5.93
CA PHE A 44 11.12 -4.04 7.29
C PHE A 44 11.72 -5.40 7.68
N SER A 45 12.80 -5.38 8.44
CA SER A 45 13.38 -6.61 8.99
C SER A 45 12.41 -7.38 9.90
N ASN A 46 11.53 -6.64 10.58
CA ASN A 46 10.51 -7.14 11.51
C ASN A 46 9.39 -6.10 11.69
N THR A 47 8.35 -6.45 12.40
CA THR A 47 7.26 -5.52 12.70
C THR A 47 7.75 -4.35 13.57
N LEU A 48 7.08 -3.19 13.43
CA LEU A 48 7.46 -1.96 14.14
C LEU A 48 7.20 -1.99 15.66
N ASN A 49 6.65 -3.08 16.18
CA ASN A 49 6.43 -3.29 17.61
C ASN A 49 7.72 -3.61 18.38
N TYR A 50 8.80 -3.94 17.67
CA TYR A 50 10.10 -4.19 18.27
C TYR A 50 10.90 -2.89 18.36
N ASP A 51 11.82 -2.83 19.31
CA ASP A 51 12.65 -1.63 19.55
C ASP A 51 13.51 -1.23 18.35
N PHE A 52 13.78 -2.18 17.48
CA PHE A 52 14.62 -1.99 16.30
C PHE A 52 14.03 -2.70 15.08
N ALA A 53 14.05 -2.00 13.95
CA ALA A 53 13.77 -2.54 12.62
C ALA A 53 14.63 -1.82 11.58
N GLU A 54 15.28 -2.60 10.71
CA GLU A 54 15.85 -2.06 9.47
C GLU A 54 14.72 -1.85 8.46
N ALA A 55 14.83 -0.77 7.70
CA ALA A 55 13.85 -0.40 6.71
C ALA A 55 14.49 -0.14 5.34
N ALA A 56 13.86 -0.63 4.29
CA ALA A 56 14.16 -0.25 2.91
C ALA A 56 12.97 0.53 2.33
N ASP A 57 13.19 1.77 1.93
CA ASP A 57 12.20 2.59 1.23
C ASP A 57 11.97 2.02 -0.19
N MET A 58 10.72 1.79 -0.54
CA MET A 58 10.35 1.21 -1.83
C MET A 58 9.75 2.24 -2.81
N THR A 59 9.86 3.53 -2.54
CA THR A 59 9.24 4.59 -3.36
C THR A 59 9.64 4.50 -4.84
N GLU A 60 10.92 4.30 -5.13
CA GLU A 60 11.39 4.18 -6.51
C GLU A 60 10.93 2.89 -7.17
N TYR A 61 10.90 1.79 -6.44
CA TYR A 61 10.33 0.53 -6.92
C TYR A 61 8.84 0.69 -7.23
N MET A 62 8.06 1.33 -6.35
CA MET A 62 6.64 1.60 -6.55
C MET A 62 6.40 2.36 -7.86
N ARG A 63 7.18 3.41 -8.10
CA ARG A 63 7.08 4.20 -9.35
C ARG A 63 7.27 3.31 -10.58
N ARG A 64 8.31 2.49 -10.58
CA ARG A 64 8.62 1.59 -11.71
C ARG A 64 7.58 0.48 -11.87
N ALA A 65 7.12 -0.10 -10.80
CA ALA A 65 6.09 -1.15 -10.82
C ALA A 65 4.76 -0.61 -11.39
N LEU A 66 4.31 0.55 -10.90
CA LEU A 66 3.09 1.19 -11.39
C LEU A 66 3.19 1.55 -12.89
N ALA A 67 4.33 2.05 -13.33
CA ALA A 67 4.58 2.34 -14.73
C ALA A 67 4.56 1.07 -15.60
N ALA A 68 5.17 0.00 -15.14
CA ALA A 68 5.19 -1.29 -15.84
C ALA A 68 3.77 -1.87 -15.97
N TRP A 69 2.97 -1.83 -14.91
CA TRP A 69 1.57 -2.29 -14.95
C TRP A 69 0.71 -1.42 -15.85
N GLN A 70 0.91 -0.11 -15.84
CA GLN A 70 0.22 0.81 -16.75
C GLN A 70 0.53 0.49 -18.21
N THR A 71 1.80 0.27 -18.55
CA THR A 71 2.23 -0.10 -19.91
C THR A 71 1.59 -1.42 -20.37
N ARG A 72 1.32 -2.34 -19.44
CA ARG A 72 0.65 -3.62 -19.71
C ARG A 72 -0.87 -3.52 -19.73
N GLY A 73 -1.44 -2.34 -19.52
CA GLY A 73 -2.88 -2.14 -19.48
C GLY A 73 -3.57 -2.77 -18.26
N VAL A 74 -2.84 -2.96 -17.16
CA VAL A 74 -3.43 -3.54 -15.93
C VAL A 74 -4.45 -2.56 -15.35
N SER A 75 -5.64 -3.08 -15.07
CA SER A 75 -6.69 -2.36 -14.34
C SER A 75 -7.00 -3.06 -13.02
N PHE A 76 -7.42 -2.27 -12.04
CA PHE A 76 -7.78 -2.75 -10.72
C PHE A 76 -9.26 -2.54 -10.45
N SER A 77 -9.92 -3.55 -9.90
CA SER A 77 -11.28 -3.45 -9.38
C SER A 77 -11.31 -2.91 -7.95
N GLY A 78 -10.18 -2.99 -7.25
CA GLY A 78 -10.01 -2.45 -5.91
C GLY A 78 -8.58 -2.01 -5.67
N VAL A 79 -8.42 -0.95 -4.87
CA VAL A 79 -7.14 -0.45 -4.35
C VAL A 79 -7.26 -0.29 -2.85
N CYS A 80 -6.43 -1.01 -2.12
CA CYS A 80 -6.41 -0.96 -0.65
C CYS A 80 -5.05 -0.44 -0.20
N THR A 81 -5.03 0.68 0.52
CA THR A 81 -3.82 1.25 1.07
C THR A 81 -3.74 1.08 2.58
N GLY A 82 -2.54 0.88 3.09
CA GLY A 82 -2.23 0.86 4.51
C GLY A 82 -1.08 1.81 4.81
N TYR A 83 -0.01 1.28 5.38
CA TYR A 83 1.19 2.05 5.70
C TYR A 83 1.85 2.63 4.45
N LEU A 84 2.12 3.93 4.46
CA LEU A 84 2.96 4.61 3.48
C LEU A 84 4.22 5.14 4.16
N HIS A 85 5.37 4.83 3.57
CA HIS A 85 6.67 5.15 4.15
C HIS A 85 7.07 6.61 3.93
N THR A 86 6.64 7.20 2.80
CA THR A 86 6.92 8.59 2.43
C THR A 86 5.67 9.28 1.88
N PRO A 87 5.56 10.62 2.02
CA PRO A 87 4.47 11.38 1.40
C PRO A 87 4.39 11.21 -0.13
N GLN A 88 5.53 11.04 -0.80
CA GLN A 88 5.58 10.83 -2.25
C GLN A 88 4.85 9.56 -2.70
N GLN A 89 4.77 8.56 -1.83
CA GLN A 89 4.00 7.33 -2.12
C GLN A 89 2.50 7.62 -2.22
N ALA A 90 1.97 8.53 -1.39
CA ALA A 90 0.59 8.98 -1.50
C ALA A 90 0.32 9.66 -2.85
N GLU A 91 1.25 10.49 -3.33
CA GLU A 91 1.15 11.14 -4.63
C GLU A 91 1.11 10.12 -5.78
N LEU A 92 1.93 9.07 -5.70
CA LEU A 92 1.93 7.98 -6.68
C LEU A 92 0.57 7.27 -6.73
N ILE A 93 -0.01 6.99 -5.56
CA ILE A 93 -1.32 6.34 -5.48
C ILE A 93 -2.44 7.26 -5.95
N LEU A 94 -2.44 8.54 -5.58
CA LEU A 94 -3.40 9.52 -6.10
C LEU A 94 -3.37 9.60 -7.63
N SER A 95 -2.17 9.65 -8.21
CA SER A 95 -2.00 9.63 -9.66
C SER A 95 -2.53 8.35 -10.31
N LEU A 96 -2.40 7.21 -9.66
CA LEU A 96 -3.02 5.95 -10.09
C LEU A 96 -4.55 6.05 -10.04
N LEU A 97 -5.13 6.50 -8.93
CA LEU A 97 -6.57 6.57 -8.72
C LEU A 97 -7.26 7.50 -9.71
N GLN A 98 -6.63 8.59 -10.10
CA GLN A 98 -7.12 9.47 -11.16
C GLN A 98 -7.31 8.78 -12.51
N ARG A 99 -6.57 7.69 -12.76
CA ARG A 99 -6.67 6.87 -13.98
C ARG A 99 -7.52 5.63 -13.82
N GLN A 100 -7.79 5.21 -12.59
CA GLN A 100 -8.55 3.99 -12.25
C GLN A 100 -9.89 4.35 -11.57
N THR A 101 -10.66 5.22 -12.20
CA THR A 101 -11.85 5.86 -11.61
C THR A 101 -12.99 4.90 -11.25
N SER A 102 -12.98 3.69 -11.77
CA SER A 102 -13.98 2.65 -11.43
C SER A 102 -13.55 1.70 -10.32
N ALA A 103 -12.34 1.85 -9.78
CA ALA A 103 -11.87 1.01 -8.70
C ALA A 103 -12.56 1.36 -7.37
N PHE A 104 -12.90 0.33 -6.59
CA PHE A 104 -13.23 0.53 -5.17
C PHE A 104 -11.97 0.92 -4.42
N VAL A 105 -12.03 1.99 -3.62
CA VAL A 105 -10.86 2.49 -2.88
C VAL A 105 -11.10 2.35 -1.39
N MET A 106 -10.16 1.70 -0.71
CA MET A 106 -10.12 1.62 0.74
C MET A 106 -8.80 2.20 1.24
N VAL A 107 -8.89 3.24 2.05
CA VAL A 107 -7.73 3.89 2.67
C VAL A 107 -7.73 3.61 4.16
N ASP A 108 -6.74 2.86 4.63
CA ASP A 108 -6.43 2.68 6.03
C ASP A 108 -5.21 3.58 6.36
N PRO A 109 -5.39 4.71 7.05
CA PRO A 109 -4.33 5.69 7.27
C PRO A 109 -3.38 5.27 8.40
N VAL A 110 -2.67 4.17 8.19
CA VAL A 110 -1.72 3.61 9.17
C VAL A 110 -0.52 4.53 9.32
N MET A 111 -0.41 5.26 10.43
CA MET A 111 0.68 6.21 10.67
C MET A 111 1.06 6.39 12.14
N ALA A 112 0.23 5.97 13.07
CA ALA A 112 0.42 6.24 14.49
C ALA A 112 -0.26 5.17 15.35
N ASP A 113 0.20 5.04 16.58
CA ASP A 113 -0.40 4.20 17.60
C ASP A 113 -0.20 4.84 18.98
N GLY A 114 -1.17 4.67 19.88
CA GLY A 114 -1.09 5.21 21.23
C GLY A 114 -0.87 6.72 21.31
N GLY A 115 -1.29 7.49 20.30
CA GLY A 115 -1.11 8.95 20.24
C GLY A 115 0.24 9.42 19.73
N ALA A 116 1.09 8.52 19.23
CA ALA A 116 2.41 8.85 18.70
C ALA A 116 2.58 8.29 17.28
N PHE A 117 3.24 9.05 16.42
CA PHE A 117 3.61 8.57 15.09
C PHE A 117 4.59 7.38 15.16
N TYR A 118 4.48 6.46 14.24
CA TYR A 118 5.52 5.47 14.02
C TYR A 118 6.84 6.16 13.67
N ARG A 119 7.95 5.50 14.00
CA ARG A 119 9.30 6.02 13.74
C ARG A 119 9.45 6.44 12.26
N GLY A 120 9.95 7.65 12.05
CA GLY A 120 10.18 8.21 10.71
C GLY A 120 8.97 8.86 10.06
N LEU A 121 7.78 8.75 10.65
CA LEU A 121 6.57 9.44 10.20
C LEU A 121 6.28 10.69 11.01
N GLY A 122 5.43 11.55 10.47
CA GLY A 122 5.07 12.82 11.14
C GLY A 122 3.90 13.52 10.44
N GLU A 123 3.78 14.81 10.68
CA GLU A 123 2.65 15.62 10.16
C GLU A 123 2.57 15.62 8.62
N SER A 124 3.71 15.57 7.92
CA SER A 124 3.73 15.45 6.46
C SER A 124 3.05 14.16 5.96
N THR A 125 3.26 13.06 6.68
CA THR A 125 2.55 11.79 6.41
C THR A 125 1.07 11.92 6.70
N ALA A 126 0.69 12.52 7.83
CA ALA A 126 -0.71 12.73 8.19
C ALA A 126 -1.43 13.58 7.14
N GLN A 127 -0.79 14.63 6.63
CA GLN A 127 -1.38 15.45 5.57
C GLN A 127 -1.53 14.67 4.26
N ALA A 128 -0.55 13.87 3.88
CA ALA A 128 -0.62 13.01 2.70
C ALA A 128 -1.77 11.98 2.82
N MET A 129 -1.94 11.38 4.00
CA MET A 129 -3.04 10.45 4.28
C MET A 129 -4.42 11.13 4.23
N ARG A 130 -4.55 12.37 4.76
CA ARG A 130 -5.80 13.15 4.64
C ARG A 130 -6.16 13.40 3.18
N THR A 131 -5.16 13.80 2.37
CA THR A 131 -5.36 14.04 0.93
C THR A 131 -5.79 12.77 0.22
N LEU A 132 -5.16 11.65 0.52
CA LEU A 132 -5.51 10.35 -0.06
C LEU A 132 -6.92 9.90 0.37
N ALA A 133 -7.28 10.06 1.64
CA ALA A 133 -8.58 9.66 2.17
C ALA A 133 -9.74 10.55 1.68
N ALA A 134 -9.44 11.76 1.23
CA ALA A 134 -10.43 12.68 0.67
C ALA A 134 -10.75 12.44 -0.81
N HIS A 135 -10.00 11.54 -1.48
CA HIS A 135 -10.21 11.20 -2.90
C HIS A 135 -11.37 10.26 -3.05
#